data_8af154531eeaa749b1a37019a7512cb2
#
_entry.id   8af154531eeaa749b1a37019a7512cb2
#
_cell.length_a   1.000
_cell.length_b   1.000
_cell.length_c   1.000
_cell.angle_alpha   90.00
_cell.angle_beta   90.00
_cell.angle_gamma   90.00
#
_symmetry.space_group_name_H-M   'P 1'
#
loop_
_entity.id
_entity.type
_entity.pdbx_description
1 polymer ?
#
loop_
_entity_poly.entity_id
_entity_poly.type
_entity_poly.pdbx_seq_one_letter_code
_entity_poly.pdbx_strand_id
1 'polypeptide(L)'
;MNTQPTASHFINGKYVEDSNGAPIDVIYPATGEIIARVYSATPDVIEQAVRSGLNAQKAWAKRSGTERGRILQRAAAIMRERNRALSVLETYDTGKPMSETLYVDATSAADALEYFGGLAGSITGEHIPLSEGNWAYTRREALGLCVGLGAWNYPTQIACWKGAPALACGNAMIFKPSETTPLCALKVAEILVEAGLPAGLYNVIQGLGDVGAALVSDPRVDKVSLTGSVPTGRTVYCLLYTSPSPRDVEESRMPSSA
;
A
#
# COMPACT_ATOMS: atom_id res chain seq x y z
N MET A 1 -26.76 -3.42 4.07
CA MET A 1 -25.42 -3.71 3.55
C MET A 1 -24.46 -3.59 4.72
N ASN A 2 -23.69 -4.62 5.05
CA ASN A 2 -22.73 -4.51 6.13
C ASN A 2 -21.53 -3.70 5.63
N THR A 3 -21.43 -2.44 6.02
CA THR A 3 -20.39 -1.51 5.55
C THR A 3 -19.05 -1.70 6.29
N GLN A 4 -19.07 -2.44 7.41
CA GLN A 4 -17.89 -2.68 8.22
C GLN A 4 -17.13 -3.92 7.73
N PRO A 5 -15.79 -3.88 7.72
CA PRO A 5 -14.95 -5.05 7.48
C PRO A 5 -15.20 -6.16 8.52
N THR A 6 -14.99 -7.41 8.11
CA THR A 6 -15.30 -8.58 8.94
C THR A 6 -14.16 -9.03 9.83
N ALA A 7 -12.96 -8.50 9.64
CA ALA A 7 -11.79 -8.80 10.45
C ALA A 7 -10.76 -7.67 10.39
N SER A 8 -9.75 -7.74 11.27
CA SER A 8 -8.76 -6.68 11.47
C SER A 8 -7.79 -6.52 10.30
N HIS A 9 -7.42 -7.61 9.64
CA HIS A 9 -6.41 -7.61 8.58
C HIS A 9 -6.98 -8.17 7.29
N PHE A 10 -6.30 -7.85 6.17
CA PHE A 10 -6.56 -8.47 4.87
C PHE A 10 -5.24 -8.94 4.28
N ILE A 11 -5.02 -10.25 4.25
CA ILE A 11 -3.75 -10.85 3.86
C ILE A 11 -4.01 -12.00 2.89
N ASN A 12 -3.21 -12.07 1.84
CA ASN A 12 -3.30 -13.14 0.83
C ASN A 12 -4.71 -13.29 0.24
N GLY A 13 -5.35 -12.15 -0.05
CA GLY A 13 -6.65 -12.09 -0.70
C GLY A 13 -7.85 -12.41 0.20
N LYS A 14 -7.69 -12.48 1.50
CA LYS A 14 -8.75 -12.81 2.46
C LYS A 14 -8.63 -12.03 3.77
N TYR A 15 -9.76 -11.90 4.45
CA TYR A 15 -9.79 -11.38 5.81
C TYR A 15 -9.12 -12.33 6.80
N VAL A 16 -8.32 -11.76 7.70
CA VAL A 16 -7.61 -12.48 8.78
C VAL A 16 -7.85 -11.75 10.09
N GLU A 17 -8.25 -12.53 11.11
CA GLU A 17 -8.39 -12.02 12.47
C GLU A 17 -7.34 -12.68 13.38
N ASP A 18 -6.68 -11.84 14.21
CA ASP A 18 -5.78 -12.31 15.26
C ASP A 18 -6.04 -11.49 16.54
N SER A 19 -6.86 -12.03 17.41
CA SER A 19 -7.21 -11.42 18.69
C SER A 19 -6.09 -11.46 19.74
N ASN A 20 -4.93 -12.03 19.43
CA ASN A 20 -3.75 -11.96 20.31
C ASN A 20 -3.07 -10.58 20.28
N GLY A 21 -3.33 -9.78 19.24
CA GLY A 21 -2.88 -8.39 19.17
C GLY A 21 -3.61 -7.49 20.16
N ALA A 22 -3.03 -6.32 20.42
CA ALA A 22 -3.69 -5.30 21.24
C ALA A 22 -4.96 -4.79 20.56
N PRO A 23 -6.10 -4.68 21.25
CA PRO A 23 -7.34 -4.18 20.68
C PRO A 23 -7.23 -2.66 20.41
N ILE A 24 -7.82 -2.24 19.30
CA ILE A 24 -7.93 -0.85 18.87
C ILE A 24 -9.40 -0.56 18.62
N ASP A 25 -10.01 0.27 19.46
CA ASP A 25 -11.40 0.69 19.27
C ASP A 25 -11.46 1.74 18.16
N VAL A 26 -12.34 1.53 17.21
CA VAL A 26 -12.63 2.48 16.13
C VAL A 26 -13.81 3.33 16.55
N ILE A 27 -13.57 4.61 16.71
CA ILE A 27 -14.55 5.56 17.27
C ILE A 27 -15.08 6.42 16.12
N TYR A 28 -16.40 6.54 16.02
CA TYR A 28 -17.02 7.53 15.14
C TYR A 28 -16.84 8.93 15.73
N PRO A 29 -16.04 9.82 15.10
CA PRO A 29 -15.68 11.09 15.73
C PRO A 29 -16.86 12.03 16.00
N ALA A 30 -17.96 11.90 15.22
CA ALA A 30 -19.12 12.79 15.38
C ALA A 30 -19.95 12.48 16.64
N THR A 31 -19.95 11.22 17.11
CA THR A 31 -20.77 10.81 18.28
C THR A 31 -19.95 10.32 19.45
N GLY A 32 -18.69 9.92 19.21
CA GLY A 32 -17.85 9.27 20.22
C GLY A 32 -18.17 7.79 20.43
N GLU A 33 -19.07 7.21 19.63
CA GLU A 33 -19.44 5.80 19.73
C GLU A 33 -18.38 4.88 19.11
N ILE A 34 -18.15 3.74 19.76
CA ILE A 34 -17.31 2.66 19.18
C ILE A 34 -18.13 1.96 18.10
N ILE A 35 -17.66 2.04 16.85
CA ILE A 35 -18.32 1.45 15.67
C ILE A 35 -17.71 0.13 15.23
N ALA A 36 -16.48 -0.13 15.62
CA ALA A 36 -15.76 -1.37 15.34
C ALA A 36 -14.62 -1.55 16.33
N ARG A 37 -14.07 -2.77 16.38
CA ARG A 37 -12.81 -3.07 17.07
C ARG A 37 -11.94 -3.84 16.10
N VAL A 38 -10.68 -3.43 15.96
CA VAL A 38 -9.64 -4.14 15.23
C VAL A 38 -8.49 -4.46 16.19
N TYR A 39 -7.66 -5.42 15.81
CA TYR A 39 -6.49 -5.80 16.61
C TYR A 39 -5.20 -5.38 15.91
N SER A 40 -4.20 -5.00 16.70
CA SER A 40 -2.86 -4.71 16.19
C SER A 40 -2.20 -5.98 15.69
N ALA A 41 -1.47 -5.90 14.57
CA ALA A 41 -0.76 -7.03 14.01
C ALA A 41 0.29 -7.56 14.98
N THR A 42 0.25 -8.86 15.25
CA THR A 42 1.31 -9.59 15.96
C THR A 42 2.52 -9.81 15.02
N PRO A 43 3.70 -10.19 15.54
CA PRO A 43 4.84 -10.57 14.71
C PRO A 43 4.49 -11.65 13.66
N ASP A 44 3.62 -12.59 14.01
CA ASP A 44 3.17 -13.66 13.10
C ASP A 44 2.32 -13.11 11.95
N VAL A 45 1.44 -12.14 12.23
CA VAL A 45 0.64 -11.45 11.21
C VAL A 45 1.53 -10.62 10.28
N ILE A 46 2.53 -9.91 10.83
CA ILE A 46 3.51 -9.17 10.04
C ILE A 46 4.27 -10.11 9.11
N GLU A 47 4.79 -11.21 9.65
CA GLU A 47 5.53 -12.23 8.87
C GLU A 47 4.65 -12.84 7.78
N GLN A 48 3.39 -13.14 8.06
CA GLN A 48 2.43 -13.65 7.09
C GLN A 48 2.23 -12.65 5.94
N ALA A 49 2.08 -11.36 6.23
CA ALA A 49 1.90 -10.32 5.23
C ALA A 49 3.15 -10.15 4.35
N VAL A 50 4.34 -10.14 4.95
CA VAL A 50 5.63 -10.04 4.26
C VAL A 50 5.82 -11.22 3.30
N ARG A 51 5.68 -12.46 3.80
CA ARG A 51 5.80 -13.66 2.95
C ARG A 51 4.79 -13.70 1.82
N SER A 52 3.55 -13.30 2.10
CA SER A 52 2.48 -13.22 1.10
C SER A 52 2.87 -12.26 -0.03
N GLY A 53 3.35 -11.06 0.32
CA GLY A 53 3.79 -10.06 -0.65
C GLY A 53 4.97 -10.54 -1.51
N LEU A 54 6.02 -11.05 -0.89
CA LEU A 54 7.22 -11.54 -1.58
C LEU A 54 6.93 -12.68 -2.55
N ASN A 55 6.05 -13.61 -2.16
CA ASN A 55 5.69 -14.75 -2.99
C ASN A 55 4.86 -14.33 -4.22
N ALA A 56 3.88 -13.45 -4.02
CA ALA A 56 3.00 -12.98 -5.08
C ALA A 56 3.73 -12.05 -6.08
N GLN A 57 4.64 -11.22 -5.61
CA GLN A 57 5.35 -10.21 -6.38
C GLN A 57 6.15 -10.81 -7.55
N LYS A 58 6.81 -11.94 -7.37
CA LYS A 58 7.66 -12.58 -8.39
C LYS A 58 6.91 -12.90 -9.68
N ALA A 59 5.68 -13.38 -9.58
CA ALA A 59 4.84 -13.66 -10.73
C ALA A 59 4.22 -12.37 -11.30
N TRP A 60 3.90 -11.41 -10.43
CA TRP A 60 3.32 -10.12 -10.82
C TRP A 60 4.29 -9.27 -11.65
N ALA A 61 5.55 -9.19 -11.25
CA ALA A 61 6.58 -8.46 -11.97
C ALA A 61 6.79 -8.96 -13.41
N LYS A 62 6.49 -10.25 -13.67
CA LYS A 62 6.60 -10.86 -15.01
C LYS A 62 5.42 -10.57 -15.92
N ARG A 63 4.29 -10.09 -15.38
CA ARG A 63 3.14 -9.70 -16.21
C ARG A 63 3.46 -8.40 -16.96
N SER A 64 2.91 -8.27 -18.15
CA SER A 64 3.02 -7.02 -18.92
C SER A 64 2.38 -5.85 -18.16
N GLY A 65 2.91 -4.64 -18.37
CA GLY A 65 2.30 -3.43 -17.80
C GLY A 65 0.83 -3.27 -18.19
N THR A 66 0.47 -3.62 -19.42
CA THR A 66 -0.92 -3.59 -19.90
C THR A 66 -1.84 -4.52 -19.11
N GLU A 67 -1.40 -5.73 -18.79
CA GLU A 67 -2.21 -6.66 -17.98
C GLU A 67 -2.41 -6.14 -16.56
N ARG A 68 -1.34 -5.60 -15.95
CA ARG A 68 -1.42 -4.97 -14.62
C ARG A 68 -2.37 -3.78 -14.65
N GLY A 69 -2.23 -2.93 -15.65
CA GLY A 69 -3.06 -1.74 -15.83
C GLY A 69 -4.55 -2.03 -15.96
N ARG A 70 -4.91 -3.07 -16.73
CA ARG A 70 -6.33 -3.49 -16.89
C ARG A 70 -6.98 -3.88 -15.56
N ILE A 71 -6.24 -4.47 -14.62
CA ILE A 71 -6.76 -4.81 -13.30
C ILE A 71 -7.00 -3.55 -12.48
N LEU A 72 -6.06 -2.60 -12.49
CA LEU A 72 -6.23 -1.32 -11.78
C LEU A 72 -7.41 -0.50 -12.33
N GLN A 73 -7.59 -0.48 -13.65
CA GLN A 73 -8.74 0.20 -14.27
C GLN A 73 -10.07 -0.45 -13.89
N ARG A 74 -10.15 -1.79 -13.79
CA ARG A 74 -11.34 -2.48 -13.28
C ARG A 74 -11.60 -2.13 -11.82
N ALA A 75 -10.56 -2.06 -10.98
CA ALA A 75 -10.71 -1.63 -9.60
C ALA A 75 -11.25 -0.20 -9.49
N ALA A 76 -10.78 0.71 -10.34
CA ALA A 76 -11.29 2.07 -10.42
C ALA A 76 -12.79 2.10 -10.79
N ALA A 77 -13.21 1.29 -11.75
CA ALA A 77 -14.62 1.18 -12.13
C ALA A 77 -15.49 0.68 -10.95
N ILE A 78 -15.07 -0.38 -10.26
CA ILE A 78 -15.78 -0.91 -9.09
C ILE A 78 -15.84 0.13 -7.97
N MET A 79 -14.79 0.89 -7.74
CA MET A 79 -14.81 1.98 -6.73
C MET A 79 -15.82 3.05 -7.08
N ARG A 80 -15.90 3.46 -8.35
CA ARG A 80 -16.90 4.45 -8.80
C ARG A 80 -18.33 3.94 -8.63
N GLU A 81 -18.61 2.69 -8.99
CA GLU A 81 -19.91 2.05 -8.77
C GLU A 81 -20.28 2.01 -7.29
N ARG A 82 -19.30 1.81 -6.40
CA ARG A 82 -19.49 1.71 -4.95
C ARG A 82 -19.23 3.01 -4.21
N ASN A 83 -19.05 4.14 -4.92
CA ASN A 83 -18.66 5.40 -4.32
C ASN A 83 -19.50 5.75 -3.08
N ARG A 84 -20.84 5.64 -3.18
CA ARG A 84 -21.72 5.96 -2.06
C ARG A 84 -21.46 5.07 -0.83
N ALA A 85 -21.24 3.78 -1.01
CA ALA A 85 -20.99 2.86 0.10
C ALA A 85 -19.62 3.12 0.75
N LEU A 86 -18.60 3.41 -0.06
CA LEU A 86 -17.28 3.80 0.41
C LEU A 86 -17.31 5.12 1.16
N SER A 87 -18.05 6.11 0.64
CA SER A 87 -18.21 7.42 1.28
C SER A 87 -18.90 7.34 2.64
N VAL A 88 -19.90 6.46 2.78
CA VAL A 88 -20.53 6.19 4.08
C VAL A 88 -19.50 5.63 5.07
N LEU A 89 -18.72 4.63 4.65
CA LEU A 89 -17.68 4.06 5.49
C LEU A 89 -16.64 5.12 5.89
N GLU A 90 -16.18 5.93 4.92
CA GLU A 90 -15.23 7.01 5.15
C GLU A 90 -15.75 8.06 6.14
N THR A 91 -17.04 8.40 6.04
CA THR A 91 -17.71 9.31 6.99
C THR A 91 -17.68 8.74 8.42
N TYR A 92 -17.95 7.45 8.59
CA TYR A 92 -17.88 6.81 9.90
C TYR A 92 -16.43 6.69 10.42
N ASP A 93 -15.50 6.38 9.54
CA ASP A 93 -14.09 6.18 9.89
C ASP A 93 -13.39 7.50 10.25
N THR A 94 -13.70 8.59 9.52
CA THR A 94 -13.00 9.88 9.63
C THR A 94 -13.78 10.98 10.35
N GLY A 95 -15.10 10.88 10.42
CA GLY A 95 -15.97 11.96 10.88
C GLY A 95 -16.24 13.06 9.85
N LYS A 96 -15.73 12.94 8.62
CA LYS A 96 -16.00 13.90 7.55
C LYS A 96 -17.46 13.88 7.11
N PRO A 97 -18.02 15.00 6.65
CA PRO A 97 -19.40 15.03 6.15
C PRO A 97 -19.52 14.30 4.81
N MET A 98 -20.67 13.68 4.56
CA MET A 98 -20.99 13.00 3.28
C MET A 98 -20.85 13.91 2.06
N SER A 99 -21.04 15.23 2.24
CA SER A 99 -20.86 16.23 1.18
C SER A 99 -19.41 16.34 0.71
N GLU A 100 -18.43 15.90 1.51
CA GLU A 100 -17.02 15.83 1.14
C GLU A 100 -16.66 14.42 0.67
N THR A 101 -16.94 13.40 1.47
CA THR A 101 -16.52 12.02 1.18
C THR A 101 -17.08 11.50 -0.14
N LEU A 102 -18.29 11.93 -0.53
CA LEU A 102 -18.94 11.52 -1.78
C LEU A 102 -18.24 12.04 -3.04
N TYR A 103 -17.64 13.23 -2.95
CA TYR A 103 -17.07 13.90 -4.13
C TYR A 103 -15.53 13.85 -4.20
N VAL A 104 -14.86 13.61 -3.07
CA VAL A 104 -13.39 13.71 -2.99
C VAL A 104 -12.74 12.34 -2.80
N ASP A 105 -13.09 11.62 -1.75
CA ASP A 105 -12.27 10.52 -1.22
C ASP A 105 -12.17 9.31 -2.15
N ALA A 106 -13.27 8.60 -2.35
CA ALA A 106 -13.28 7.43 -3.23
C ALA A 106 -13.13 7.80 -4.72
N THR A 107 -13.56 9.00 -5.11
CA THR A 107 -13.35 9.52 -6.47
C THR A 107 -11.87 9.71 -6.76
N SER A 108 -11.14 10.41 -5.90
CA SER A 108 -9.69 10.60 -6.06
C SER A 108 -8.90 9.28 -5.96
N ALA A 109 -9.37 8.35 -5.13
CA ALA A 109 -8.80 7.01 -5.07
C ALA A 109 -8.97 6.25 -6.38
N ALA A 110 -10.16 6.31 -6.99
CA ALA A 110 -10.45 5.71 -8.30
C ALA A 110 -9.63 6.37 -9.42
N ASP A 111 -9.50 7.70 -9.40
CA ASP A 111 -8.69 8.45 -10.38
C ASP A 111 -7.21 8.02 -10.32
N ALA A 112 -6.66 7.79 -9.14
CA ALA A 112 -5.30 7.29 -8.99
C ALA A 112 -5.14 5.88 -9.58
N LEU A 113 -6.07 4.97 -9.33
CA LEU A 113 -6.07 3.62 -9.91
C LEU A 113 -6.18 3.66 -11.43
N GLU A 114 -7.04 4.52 -11.97
CA GLU A 114 -7.21 4.69 -13.42
C GLU A 114 -5.96 5.28 -14.06
N TYR A 115 -5.41 6.35 -13.50
CA TYR A 115 -4.21 7.01 -13.99
C TYR A 115 -3.01 6.06 -14.05
N PHE A 116 -2.66 5.43 -12.93
CA PHE A 116 -1.53 4.50 -12.91
C PHE A 116 -1.81 3.22 -13.68
N GLY A 117 -3.07 2.79 -13.77
CA GLY A 117 -3.50 1.70 -14.64
C GLY A 117 -3.26 2.02 -16.11
N GLY A 118 -3.59 3.24 -16.55
CA GLY A 118 -3.30 3.71 -17.90
C GLY A 118 -1.80 3.83 -18.19
N LEU A 119 -1.03 4.30 -17.21
CA LEU A 119 0.41 4.52 -17.35
C LEU A 119 1.22 3.20 -17.32
N ALA A 120 0.69 2.13 -16.73
CA ALA A 120 1.46 0.90 -16.48
C ALA A 120 2.08 0.29 -17.75
N GLY A 121 1.39 0.39 -18.90
CA GLY A 121 1.89 -0.10 -20.19
C GLY A 121 2.98 0.76 -20.83
N SER A 122 3.17 1.99 -20.36
CA SER A 122 4.11 2.98 -20.89
C SER A 122 5.38 3.12 -20.07
N ILE A 123 5.58 2.28 -19.06
CA ILE A 123 6.79 2.27 -18.24
C ILE A 123 7.90 1.57 -19.04
N THR A 124 8.66 2.35 -19.82
CA THR A 124 9.74 1.88 -20.70
C THR A 124 11.08 2.41 -20.24
N GLY A 125 12.16 1.81 -20.76
CA GLY A 125 13.51 2.35 -20.67
C GLY A 125 13.84 3.22 -21.89
N GLU A 126 15.11 3.60 -21.99
CA GLU A 126 15.65 4.42 -23.06
C GLU A 126 16.67 3.63 -23.88
N HIS A 127 16.78 3.94 -25.16
CA HIS A 127 17.86 3.49 -26.04
C HIS A 127 18.78 4.67 -26.30
N ILE A 128 20.05 4.55 -25.92
CA ILE A 128 21.03 5.64 -25.94
C ILE A 128 22.13 5.28 -26.96
N PRO A 129 22.19 5.95 -28.12
CA PRO A 129 23.27 5.75 -29.07
C PRO A 129 24.57 6.33 -28.48
N LEU A 130 25.66 5.56 -28.63
CA LEU A 130 27.02 5.95 -28.26
C LEU A 130 27.88 6.12 -29.52
N SER A 131 29.17 6.50 -29.33
CA SER A 131 30.11 6.59 -30.45
C SER A 131 30.44 5.23 -31.06
N GLU A 132 30.90 5.24 -32.32
CA GLU A 132 31.43 4.06 -33.04
C GLU A 132 30.42 2.91 -33.20
N GLY A 133 29.11 3.22 -33.29
CA GLY A 133 28.06 2.21 -33.45
C GLY A 133 27.70 1.43 -32.20
N ASN A 134 28.28 1.80 -31.05
CA ASN A 134 27.87 1.27 -29.74
C ASN A 134 26.58 1.91 -29.26
N TRP A 135 25.89 1.25 -28.37
CA TRP A 135 24.65 1.74 -27.74
C TRP A 135 24.52 1.19 -26.32
N ALA A 136 23.73 1.90 -25.51
CA ALA A 136 23.30 1.47 -24.19
C ALA A 136 21.79 1.55 -24.12
N TYR A 137 21.19 0.82 -23.21
CA TYR A 137 19.77 0.93 -22.90
C TYR A 137 19.54 0.89 -21.38
N THR A 138 18.46 1.55 -20.95
CA THR A 138 17.98 1.45 -19.58
C THR A 138 16.78 0.50 -19.53
N ARG A 139 16.59 -0.15 -18.39
CA ARG A 139 15.42 -0.99 -18.12
C ARG A 139 14.81 -0.58 -16.79
N ARG A 140 13.48 -0.43 -16.77
CA ARG A 140 12.73 -0.22 -15.53
C ARG A 140 12.32 -1.56 -14.97
N GLU A 141 12.67 -1.83 -13.73
CA GLU A 141 12.35 -3.08 -13.03
C GLU A 141 11.54 -2.78 -11.76
N ALA A 142 10.72 -3.77 -11.35
CA ALA A 142 10.03 -3.69 -10.07
C ALA A 142 11.06 -3.73 -8.92
N LEU A 143 10.83 -2.96 -7.87
CA LEU A 143 11.67 -2.97 -6.68
C LEU A 143 11.49 -4.26 -5.88
N GLY A 144 10.24 -4.68 -5.69
CA GLY A 144 9.91 -5.86 -4.89
C GLY A 144 8.73 -5.61 -3.96
N LEU A 145 8.98 -5.66 -2.64
CA LEU A 145 7.99 -5.43 -1.60
C LEU A 145 8.01 -3.98 -1.13
N CYS A 146 6.87 -3.30 -1.27
CA CYS A 146 6.68 -1.94 -0.81
C CYS A 146 5.85 -1.91 0.48
N VAL A 147 6.14 -0.97 1.36
CA VAL A 147 5.33 -0.63 2.53
C VAL A 147 4.72 0.75 2.37
N GLY A 148 3.41 0.85 2.56
CA GLY A 148 2.67 2.10 2.60
C GLY A 148 2.20 2.40 4.03
N LEU A 149 2.59 3.55 4.59
CA LEU A 149 2.09 4.06 5.85
C LEU A 149 1.08 5.16 5.57
N GLY A 150 -0.16 4.94 6.03
CA GLY A 150 -1.30 5.83 5.80
C GLY A 150 -1.43 6.92 6.84
N ALA A 151 -2.26 7.93 6.51
CA ALA A 151 -2.69 8.98 7.43
C ALA A 151 -4.21 8.96 7.57
N TRP A 152 -4.70 9.58 8.64
CA TRP A 152 -6.10 9.50 9.07
C TRP A 152 -7.07 10.32 8.23
N ASN A 153 -6.61 11.36 7.56
CA ASN A 153 -7.50 12.37 6.96
C ASN A 153 -8.11 11.97 5.60
N TYR A 154 -7.47 11.07 4.84
CA TYR A 154 -7.95 10.56 3.55
C TYR A 154 -7.61 9.07 3.39
N PRO A 155 -8.16 8.17 4.24
CA PRO A 155 -7.71 6.78 4.30
C PRO A 155 -7.90 6.01 3.00
N THR A 156 -9.04 6.13 2.31
CA THR A 156 -9.28 5.45 1.02
C THR A 156 -8.36 5.99 -0.06
N GLN A 157 -8.24 7.30 -0.17
CA GLN A 157 -7.41 7.98 -1.15
C GLN A 157 -5.94 7.62 -0.98
N ILE A 158 -5.39 7.71 0.24
CA ILE A 158 -3.98 7.44 0.52
C ILE A 158 -3.64 5.97 0.27
N ALA A 159 -4.54 5.04 0.60
CA ALA A 159 -4.38 3.63 0.29
C ALA A 159 -4.19 3.39 -1.21
N CYS A 160 -5.00 4.04 -2.05
CA CYS A 160 -4.87 3.95 -3.51
C CYS A 160 -3.68 4.74 -4.06
N TRP A 161 -3.38 5.93 -3.55
CA TRP A 161 -2.25 6.74 -3.99
C TRP A 161 -0.90 6.06 -3.79
N LYS A 162 -0.80 5.16 -2.80
CA LYS A 162 0.39 4.34 -2.57
C LYS A 162 0.31 2.99 -3.29
N GLY A 163 -0.84 2.35 -3.27
CA GLY A 163 -1.06 1.04 -3.88
C GLY A 163 -1.00 1.07 -5.40
N ALA A 164 -1.67 2.03 -6.04
CA ALA A 164 -1.77 2.09 -7.49
C ALA A 164 -0.39 2.17 -8.20
N PRO A 165 0.52 3.12 -7.86
CA PRO A 165 1.83 3.17 -8.48
C PRO A 165 2.69 1.93 -8.15
N ALA A 166 2.63 1.40 -6.93
CA ALA A 166 3.37 0.20 -6.57
C ALA A 166 2.95 -1.00 -7.43
N LEU A 167 1.65 -1.26 -7.53
CA LEU A 167 1.09 -2.36 -8.32
C LEU A 167 1.31 -2.16 -9.83
N ALA A 168 1.13 -0.94 -10.34
CA ALA A 168 1.38 -0.61 -11.75
C ALA A 168 2.83 -0.92 -12.15
N CYS A 169 3.80 -0.63 -11.28
CA CYS A 169 5.22 -0.90 -11.49
C CYS A 169 5.64 -2.36 -11.24
N GLY A 170 4.71 -3.25 -10.87
CA GLY A 170 5.01 -4.67 -10.68
C GLY A 170 5.45 -5.04 -9.27
N ASN A 171 5.27 -4.16 -8.28
CA ASN A 171 5.58 -4.41 -6.88
C ASN A 171 4.40 -5.02 -6.12
N ALA A 172 4.67 -5.63 -4.96
CA ALA A 172 3.66 -5.91 -3.95
C ALA A 172 3.61 -4.77 -2.92
N MET A 173 2.48 -4.64 -2.21
CA MET A 173 2.26 -3.61 -1.19
C MET A 173 1.75 -4.23 0.10
N ILE A 174 2.35 -3.86 1.22
CA ILE A 174 1.74 -3.96 2.54
C ILE A 174 1.33 -2.54 2.95
N PHE A 175 0.07 -2.33 3.19
CA PHE A 175 -0.45 -1.04 3.62
C PHE A 175 -0.85 -1.09 5.09
N LYS A 176 -0.28 -0.20 5.89
CA LYS A 176 -0.69 0.05 7.28
C LYS A 176 -1.44 1.38 7.33
N PRO A 177 -2.77 1.37 7.47
CA PRO A 177 -3.53 2.60 7.67
C PRO A 177 -3.18 3.26 9.00
N SER A 178 -3.66 4.50 9.21
CA SER A 178 -3.67 5.08 10.56
C SER A 178 -4.58 4.27 11.47
N GLU A 179 -4.17 4.11 12.72
CA GLU A 179 -4.97 3.45 13.75
C GLU A 179 -6.29 4.16 14.05
N THR A 180 -6.37 5.45 13.73
CA THR A 180 -7.60 6.25 13.92
C THR A 180 -8.63 6.05 12.81
N THR A 181 -8.20 5.58 11.62
CA THR A 181 -9.09 5.34 10.46
C THR A 181 -8.69 4.05 9.75
N PRO A 182 -8.90 2.89 10.38
CA PRO A 182 -8.36 1.61 9.91
C PRO A 182 -9.25 0.91 8.88
N LEU A 183 -10.53 1.28 8.75
CA LEU A 183 -11.52 0.44 8.07
C LEU A 183 -11.49 0.56 6.54
N CYS A 184 -11.29 1.77 6.02
CA CYS A 184 -11.39 2.05 4.58
C CYS A 184 -10.38 1.26 3.73
N ALA A 185 -9.14 1.11 4.20
CA ALA A 185 -8.09 0.40 3.48
C ALA A 185 -8.42 -1.09 3.25
N LEU A 186 -9.16 -1.70 4.16
CA LEU A 186 -9.61 -3.10 4.03
C LEU A 186 -10.57 -3.25 2.84
N LYS A 187 -11.44 -2.27 2.62
CA LYS A 187 -12.35 -2.26 1.45
C LYS A 187 -11.62 -2.00 0.14
N VAL A 188 -10.55 -1.22 0.15
CA VAL A 188 -9.67 -1.08 -1.01
C VAL A 188 -9.04 -2.43 -1.38
N ALA A 189 -8.53 -3.19 -0.41
CA ALA A 189 -7.94 -4.51 -0.66
C ALA A 189 -8.96 -5.51 -1.23
N GLU A 190 -10.18 -5.51 -0.70
CA GLU A 190 -11.30 -6.35 -1.19
C GLU A 190 -11.64 -6.03 -2.66
N ILE A 191 -11.75 -4.73 -3.00
CA ILE A 191 -12.04 -4.28 -4.37
C ILE A 191 -10.92 -4.66 -5.34
N LEU A 192 -9.66 -4.53 -4.93
CA LEU A 192 -8.53 -4.91 -5.76
C LEU A 192 -8.55 -6.41 -6.10
N VAL A 193 -8.85 -7.27 -5.14
CA VAL A 193 -8.97 -8.73 -5.37
C VAL A 193 -10.17 -9.03 -6.27
N GLU A 194 -11.31 -8.41 -6.05
CA GLU A 194 -12.49 -8.54 -6.93
C GLU A 194 -12.20 -8.10 -8.37
N ALA A 195 -11.39 -7.06 -8.54
CA ALA A 195 -10.93 -6.61 -9.86
C ALA A 195 -9.96 -7.60 -10.53
N GLY A 196 -9.56 -8.66 -9.84
CA GLY A 196 -8.67 -9.71 -10.36
C GLY A 196 -7.19 -9.52 -9.99
N LEU A 197 -6.88 -8.68 -8.99
CA LEU A 197 -5.53 -8.62 -8.44
C LEU A 197 -5.21 -9.96 -7.77
N PRO A 198 -4.09 -10.62 -8.12
CA PRO A 198 -3.69 -11.86 -7.46
C PRO A 198 -3.53 -11.69 -5.95
N ALA A 199 -3.95 -12.73 -5.21
CA ALA A 199 -3.82 -12.76 -3.76
C ALA A 199 -2.37 -12.50 -3.33
N GLY A 200 -2.21 -11.76 -2.25
CA GLY A 200 -0.90 -11.42 -1.67
C GLY A 200 -0.24 -10.14 -2.20
N LEU A 201 -0.68 -9.61 -3.35
CA LEU A 201 -0.08 -8.40 -3.90
C LEU A 201 -0.45 -7.11 -3.15
N TYR A 202 -1.60 -7.08 -2.50
CA TYR A 202 -2.00 -5.97 -1.65
C TYR A 202 -2.50 -6.51 -0.33
N ASN A 203 -1.75 -6.26 0.73
CA ASN A 203 -2.06 -6.71 2.08
C ASN A 203 -2.30 -5.48 2.96
N VAL A 204 -3.26 -5.57 3.88
CA VAL A 204 -3.56 -4.52 4.86
C VAL A 204 -3.43 -5.09 6.25
N ILE A 205 -2.59 -4.49 7.09
CA ILE A 205 -2.44 -4.86 8.49
C ILE A 205 -2.62 -3.64 9.39
N GLN A 206 -3.29 -3.86 10.51
CA GLN A 206 -3.55 -2.82 11.50
C GLN A 206 -2.43 -2.75 12.54
N GLY A 207 -2.32 -1.64 13.23
CA GLY A 207 -1.39 -1.48 14.32
C GLY A 207 -0.97 -0.04 14.57
N LEU A 208 -0.29 0.17 15.68
CA LEU A 208 0.24 1.46 16.09
C LEU A 208 1.61 1.74 15.44
N GLY A 209 2.40 2.61 16.05
CA GLY A 209 3.72 2.99 15.57
C GLY A 209 4.74 1.85 15.58
N ASP A 210 4.61 0.91 16.50
CA ASP A 210 5.44 -0.29 16.64
C ASP A 210 5.34 -1.22 15.42
N VAL A 211 4.12 -1.48 14.94
CA VAL A 211 3.90 -2.26 13.69
C VAL A 211 4.48 -1.52 12.49
N GLY A 212 4.32 -0.18 12.45
CA GLY A 212 4.93 0.64 11.41
C GLY A 212 6.46 0.55 11.43
N ALA A 213 7.08 0.63 12.61
CA ALA A 213 8.52 0.50 12.78
C ALA A 213 9.03 -0.90 12.40
N ALA A 214 8.32 -1.96 12.79
CA ALA A 214 8.67 -3.33 12.42
C ALA A 214 8.68 -3.53 10.89
N LEU A 215 7.65 -3.00 10.19
CA LEU A 215 7.60 -3.06 8.73
C LEU A 215 8.72 -2.28 8.05
N VAL A 216 9.01 -1.07 8.54
CA VAL A 216 10.05 -0.20 7.95
C VAL A 216 11.45 -0.77 8.16
N SER A 217 11.69 -1.43 9.29
CA SER A 217 12.99 -2.02 9.62
C SER A 217 13.18 -3.43 9.06
N ASP A 218 12.19 -4.02 8.40
CA ASP A 218 12.32 -5.36 7.81
C ASP A 218 13.25 -5.29 6.56
N PRO A 219 14.38 -6.00 6.55
CA PRO A 219 15.35 -5.93 5.44
C PRO A 219 14.83 -6.46 4.11
N ARG A 220 13.66 -7.09 4.09
CA ARG A 220 12.98 -7.59 2.89
C ARG A 220 12.08 -6.53 2.24
N VAL A 221 11.93 -5.36 2.86
CA VAL A 221 11.16 -4.24 2.32
C VAL A 221 12.07 -3.36 1.48
N ASP A 222 11.74 -3.25 0.19
CA ASP A 222 12.56 -2.55 -0.79
C ASP A 222 12.21 -1.05 -0.89
N LYS A 223 11.01 -0.65 -0.45
CA LYS A 223 10.56 0.74 -0.51
C LYS A 223 9.50 1.04 0.56
N VAL A 224 9.64 2.21 1.17
CA VAL A 224 8.64 2.77 2.09
C VAL A 224 8.04 4.04 1.49
N SER A 225 6.73 4.21 1.64
CA SER A 225 5.99 5.42 1.28
C SER A 225 5.15 5.87 2.47
N LEU A 226 5.48 7.01 3.05
CA LEU A 226 4.79 7.58 4.21
C LEU A 226 3.92 8.78 3.81
N THR A 227 2.73 8.86 4.37
CA THR A 227 1.98 10.11 4.56
C THR A 227 1.72 10.28 6.04
N GLY A 228 2.15 11.41 6.61
CA GLY A 228 2.04 11.63 8.04
C GLY A 228 2.72 12.93 8.48
N SER A 229 2.91 13.08 9.78
CA SER A 229 3.55 14.25 10.37
C SER A 229 5.07 14.29 10.08
N VAL A 230 5.66 15.47 10.15
CA VAL A 230 7.13 15.65 10.04
C VAL A 230 7.90 14.83 11.08
N PRO A 231 7.50 14.79 12.36
CA PRO A 231 8.17 13.93 13.34
C PRO A 231 8.14 12.46 12.95
N THR A 232 6.98 11.93 12.52
CA THR A 232 6.86 10.55 12.04
C THR A 232 7.76 10.30 10.83
N GLY A 233 7.81 11.25 9.89
CA GLY A 233 8.67 11.16 8.72
C GLY A 233 10.15 11.06 9.07
N ARG A 234 10.61 11.84 10.04
CA ARG A 234 11.98 11.77 10.56
C ARG A 234 12.29 10.42 11.20
N THR A 235 11.37 9.88 12.01
CA THR A 235 11.54 8.56 12.63
C THR A 235 11.66 7.47 11.57
N VAL A 236 10.77 7.46 10.58
CA VAL A 236 10.81 6.49 9.47
C VAL A 236 12.11 6.62 8.67
N TYR A 237 12.55 7.84 8.37
CA TYR A 237 13.80 8.09 7.68
C TYR A 237 15.01 7.54 8.47
N CYS A 238 15.08 7.80 9.77
CA CYS A 238 16.13 7.26 10.63
C CYS A 238 16.15 5.73 10.63
N LEU A 239 14.99 5.08 10.72
CA LEU A 239 14.89 3.62 10.69
C LEU A 239 15.41 3.03 9.38
N LEU A 240 15.12 3.67 8.25
CA LEU A 240 15.61 3.25 6.92
C LEU A 240 17.13 3.39 6.80
N TYR A 241 17.72 4.42 7.37
CA TYR A 241 19.17 4.68 7.31
C TYR A 241 19.99 3.83 8.30
N THR A 242 19.40 3.36 9.37
CA THR A 242 20.08 2.52 10.36
C THR A 242 20.03 1.03 10.01
N SER A 243 19.23 0.64 9.04
CA SER A 243 19.27 -0.72 8.46
C SER A 243 20.38 -0.75 7.42
N PRO A 244 21.47 -1.52 7.63
CA PRO A 244 22.55 -1.59 6.65
C PRO A 244 22.00 -2.18 5.35
N SER A 245 21.99 -1.35 4.30
CA SER A 245 21.69 -1.81 2.96
C SER A 245 22.87 -2.66 2.47
N PRO A 246 22.64 -3.79 1.81
CA PRO A 246 23.72 -4.53 1.14
C PRO A 246 24.53 -3.67 0.17
N ARG A 247 23.96 -2.57 -0.34
CA ARG A 247 24.64 -1.58 -1.18
C ARG A 247 25.64 -0.71 -0.42
N ASP A 248 25.36 -0.38 0.84
CA ASP A 248 26.25 0.43 1.67
C ASP A 248 27.57 -0.30 2.01
N VAL A 249 27.55 -1.64 1.96
CA VAL A 249 28.75 -2.48 2.21
C VAL A 249 29.67 -2.56 0.99
N GLU A 250 29.15 -2.41 -0.22
CA GLU A 250 29.94 -2.46 -1.46
C GLU A 250 30.66 -1.13 -1.75
N GLU A 251 30.07 0.01 -1.44
CA GLU A 251 30.70 1.33 -1.63
C GLU A 251 31.89 1.56 -0.69
N SER A 252 31.98 0.88 0.45
CA SER A 252 33.09 0.99 1.39
C SER A 252 34.35 0.20 0.98
N ARG A 253 34.30 -0.52 -0.14
CA ARG A 253 35.43 -1.39 -0.65
C ARG A 253 36.10 -0.86 -1.90
N MET A 254 36.03 0.41 -2.21
CA MET A 254 36.92 0.97 -3.23
C MET A 254 38.35 0.98 -2.67
N PRO A 255 39.31 0.30 -3.30
CA PRO A 255 40.69 0.38 -2.87
C PRO A 255 41.17 1.82 -3.07
N SER A 256 41.71 2.42 -2.01
CA SER A 256 42.46 3.66 -2.15
C SER A 256 43.59 3.36 -3.13
N SER A 257 43.50 3.87 -4.34
CA SER A 257 44.63 3.85 -5.27
C SER A 257 45.77 4.63 -4.67
N ALA A 258 46.87 3.94 -4.46
CA ALA A 258 48.18 4.52 -4.19
C ALA A 258 48.65 5.40 -5.36
#